data_6552e7f834cd8b183e3961eb8a4d3289
#
_entry.id   6552e7f834cd8b183e3961eb8a4d3289
#
_cell.length_a   1.000
_cell.length_b   1.000
_cell.length_c   1.000
_cell.angle_alpha   90.00
_cell.angle_beta   90.00
_cell.angle_gamma   90.00
#
_symmetry.space_group_name_H-M   'P 1'
#
loop_
_entity.id
_entity.type
_entity.pdbx_description
1 polymer ?
#
loop_
_entity_poly.entity_id
_entity_poly.type
_entity_poly.pdbx_seq_one_letter_code
_entity_poly.pdbx_strand_id
1 'polypeptide(L)'
;MLKIAISGSTGRMGLALINAISKDKDFKLIGGVASESNSNIGKDLGEMAGEKRIGVKLSSKLSDLPKVDVLIDFSEAKFSLQSVEYAKNHNTALLLGTTGYQESDLSSIEEASEFIPLLKAPNTSVGIAYLKKVIDLTSDSLSYFDNLQISEKHHKEKKDLPSGTSLDLANFLSERIVRESPINIESERTGDLAGEHKIILSNDLERIELSHKALDRSIYAKGALIGAKWLKSKPNGLYSMSDIYS
;
A
#
# COMPACT_ATOMS: atom_id res chain seq x y z
N MET A 1 -15.77 11.96 -11.67
CA MET A 1 -15.58 11.08 -10.51
C MET A 1 -14.92 9.79 -10.98
N LEU A 2 -13.80 9.42 -10.35
CA LEU A 2 -13.08 8.18 -10.61
C LEU A 2 -13.86 6.98 -10.01
N LYS A 3 -14.15 5.98 -10.81
CA LYS A 3 -14.91 4.79 -10.39
C LYS A 3 -13.97 3.79 -9.74
N ILE A 4 -14.13 3.57 -8.44
CA ILE A 4 -13.29 2.69 -7.63
C ILE A 4 -14.07 1.43 -7.24
N ALA A 5 -13.43 0.28 -7.32
CA ALA A 5 -13.83 -0.91 -6.58
C ALA A 5 -12.72 -1.31 -5.61
N ILE A 6 -13.09 -2.01 -4.53
CA ILE A 6 -12.18 -2.42 -3.47
C ILE A 6 -12.22 -3.94 -3.32
N SER A 7 -11.08 -4.59 -3.44
CA SER A 7 -10.85 -5.97 -3.05
C SER A 7 -10.34 -6.01 -1.60
N GLY A 8 -10.91 -6.88 -0.76
CA GLY A 8 -10.68 -6.84 0.68
C GLY A 8 -11.52 -5.80 1.41
N SER A 9 -12.73 -5.50 0.92
CA SER A 9 -13.62 -4.41 1.41
C SER A 9 -14.00 -4.52 2.88
N THR A 10 -13.95 -5.70 3.50
CA THR A 10 -14.31 -5.93 4.90
C THR A 10 -13.14 -5.79 5.87
N GLY A 11 -11.94 -5.70 5.34
CA GLY A 11 -10.73 -5.49 6.13
C GLY A 11 -10.61 -4.06 6.65
N ARG A 12 -9.70 -3.84 7.60
CA ARG A 12 -9.43 -2.50 8.17
C ARG A 12 -9.16 -1.43 7.11
N MET A 13 -8.35 -1.76 6.10
CA MET A 13 -8.06 -0.84 5.00
C MET A 13 -9.25 -0.67 4.06
N GLY A 14 -10.00 -1.74 3.76
CA GLY A 14 -11.21 -1.67 2.97
C GLY A 14 -12.24 -0.70 3.56
N LEU A 15 -12.54 -0.82 4.85
CA LEU A 15 -13.45 0.08 5.57
C LEU A 15 -12.92 1.53 5.61
N ALA A 16 -11.61 1.72 5.83
CA ALA A 16 -11.00 3.05 5.80
C ALA A 16 -11.08 3.70 4.40
N LEU A 17 -10.92 2.92 3.33
CA LEU A 17 -11.09 3.39 1.94
C LEU A 17 -12.54 3.77 1.65
N ILE A 18 -13.52 2.97 2.06
CA ILE A 18 -14.95 3.29 1.92
C ILE A 18 -15.25 4.64 2.59
N ASN A 19 -14.78 4.81 3.84
CA ASN A 19 -14.92 6.07 4.58
C ASN A 19 -14.23 7.26 3.89
N ALA A 20 -13.03 7.05 3.32
CA ALA A 20 -12.32 8.12 2.62
C ALA A 20 -13.05 8.51 1.31
N ILE A 21 -13.54 7.53 0.55
CA ILE A 21 -14.28 7.76 -0.69
C ILE A 21 -15.60 8.48 -0.41
N SER A 22 -16.31 8.16 0.68
CA SER A 22 -17.60 8.81 1.01
C SER A 22 -17.47 10.31 1.26
N LYS A 23 -16.27 10.77 1.62
CA LYS A 23 -15.95 12.17 1.96
C LYS A 23 -15.30 12.96 0.82
N ASP A 24 -14.99 12.31 -0.30
CA ASP A 24 -14.27 12.91 -1.42
C ASP A 24 -15.08 12.83 -2.71
N LYS A 25 -15.43 13.99 -3.26
CA LYS A 25 -16.26 14.12 -4.47
C LYS A 25 -15.56 13.68 -5.77
N ASP A 26 -14.25 13.52 -5.75
CA ASP A 26 -13.47 13.09 -6.91
C ASP A 26 -13.67 11.59 -7.18
N PHE A 27 -14.11 10.82 -6.18
CA PHE A 27 -14.23 9.37 -6.23
C PHE A 27 -15.67 8.89 -6.13
N LYS A 28 -15.93 7.74 -6.70
CA LYS A 28 -17.20 7.02 -6.58
C LYS A 28 -16.93 5.54 -6.33
N LEU A 29 -17.33 5.05 -5.17
CA LEU A 29 -17.33 3.60 -4.90
C LEU A 29 -18.44 2.96 -5.70
N ILE A 30 -18.11 1.95 -6.51
CA ILE A 30 -19.06 1.25 -7.38
C ILE A 30 -19.07 -0.25 -7.18
N GLY A 31 -18.17 -0.79 -6.37
CA GLY A 31 -18.11 -2.20 -6.04
C GLY A 31 -17.16 -2.48 -4.89
N GLY A 32 -17.34 -3.63 -4.27
CA GLY A 32 -16.45 -4.15 -3.25
C GLY A 32 -16.58 -5.65 -3.13
N VAL A 33 -15.46 -6.32 -2.90
CA VAL A 33 -15.35 -7.77 -2.87
C VAL A 33 -14.69 -8.24 -1.59
N ALA A 34 -15.15 -9.38 -1.08
CA ALA A 34 -14.53 -10.11 0.03
C ALA A 34 -14.62 -11.62 -0.23
N SER A 35 -13.98 -12.42 0.64
CA SER A 35 -14.07 -13.88 0.60
C SER A 35 -15.52 -14.39 0.58
N GLU A 36 -15.79 -15.47 -0.14
CA GLU A 36 -17.11 -16.13 -0.18
C GLU A 36 -17.65 -16.52 1.20
N SER A 37 -16.76 -16.85 2.14
CA SER A 37 -17.11 -17.18 3.52
C SER A 37 -17.49 -15.98 4.38
N ASN A 38 -17.42 -14.74 3.85
CA ASN A 38 -17.69 -13.54 4.62
C ASN A 38 -19.20 -13.37 4.87
N SER A 39 -19.60 -13.30 6.14
CA SER A 39 -21.01 -13.18 6.56
C SER A 39 -21.70 -11.85 6.18
N ASN A 40 -20.94 -10.90 5.64
CA ASN A 40 -21.47 -9.60 5.21
C ASN A 40 -21.80 -9.54 3.72
N ILE A 41 -21.64 -10.64 2.97
CA ILE A 41 -22.03 -10.66 1.53
C ILE A 41 -23.48 -10.19 1.37
N GLY A 42 -23.69 -9.30 0.40
CA GLY A 42 -24.99 -8.68 0.10
C GLY A 42 -25.32 -7.43 0.94
N LYS A 43 -24.56 -7.12 2.02
CA LYS A 43 -24.74 -5.88 2.80
C LYS A 43 -24.23 -4.66 2.03
N ASP A 44 -24.78 -3.50 2.36
CA ASP A 44 -24.33 -2.22 1.79
C ASP A 44 -22.97 -1.81 2.34
N LEU A 45 -22.06 -1.43 1.46
CA LEU A 45 -20.68 -1.08 1.82
C LEU A 45 -20.59 0.19 2.67
N GLY A 46 -21.48 1.16 2.44
CA GLY A 46 -21.53 2.38 3.25
C GLY A 46 -21.93 2.07 4.69
N GLU A 47 -23.03 1.30 4.87
CA GLU A 47 -23.49 0.88 6.19
C GLU A 47 -22.42 0.07 6.96
N MET A 48 -21.71 -0.81 6.24
CA MET A 48 -20.59 -1.57 6.82
C MET A 48 -19.44 -0.71 7.34
N ALA A 49 -19.19 0.41 6.69
CA ALA A 49 -18.16 1.37 7.08
C ALA A 49 -18.65 2.41 8.12
N GLY A 50 -19.90 2.28 8.62
CA GLY A 50 -20.49 3.24 9.55
C GLY A 50 -20.97 4.54 8.89
N GLU A 51 -21.08 4.55 7.57
CA GLU A 51 -21.56 5.68 6.77
C GLU A 51 -23.03 5.48 6.36
N LYS A 52 -23.60 6.46 5.65
CA LYS A 52 -24.92 6.32 5.06
C LYS A 52 -24.93 5.23 3.98
N ARG A 53 -26.08 4.63 3.79
CA ARG A 53 -26.33 3.68 2.70
C ARG A 53 -26.02 4.32 1.35
N ILE A 54 -25.19 3.64 0.53
CA ILE A 54 -24.73 4.11 -0.78
C ILE A 54 -25.30 3.30 -1.94
N GLY A 55 -26.03 2.21 -1.68
CA GLY A 55 -26.64 1.34 -2.69
C GLY A 55 -25.65 0.37 -3.35
N VAL A 56 -24.41 0.28 -2.88
CA VAL A 56 -23.38 -0.64 -3.39
C VAL A 56 -23.24 -1.81 -2.43
N LYS A 57 -23.55 -3.01 -2.90
CA LYS A 57 -23.52 -4.23 -2.09
C LYS A 57 -22.16 -4.91 -2.18
N LEU A 58 -21.73 -5.51 -1.06
CA LEU A 58 -20.57 -6.40 -1.00
C LEU A 58 -20.83 -7.66 -1.83
N SER A 59 -19.93 -7.99 -2.77
CA SER A 59 -19.93 -9.26 -3.51
C SER A 59 -18.83 -10.20 -3.01
N SER A 60 -18.95 -11.48 -3.36
CA SER A 60 -17.88 -12.47 -3.20
C SER A 60 -17.07 -12.68 -4.48
N LYS A 61 -17.50 -12.13 -5.62
CA LYS A 61 -16.91 -12.39 -6.94
C LYS A 61 -16.47 -11.11 -7.62
N LEU A 62 -15.25 -11.10 -8.14
CA LEU A 62 -14.72 -9.99 -8.95
C LEU A 62 -15.54 -9.82 -10.25
N SER A 63 -16.07 -10.91 -10.80
CA SER A 63 -16.93 -10.87 -12.00
C SER A 63 -18.24 -10.08 -11.83
N ASP A 64 -18.68 -9.84 -10.60
CA ASP A 64 -19.89 -9.04 -10.33
C ASP A 64 -19.60 -7.53 -10.34
N LEU A 65 -18.32 -7.14 -10.40
CA LEU A 65 -17.95 -5.73 -10.44
C LEU A 65 -18.39 -5.09 -11.77
N PRO A 66 -19.00 -3.92 -11.74
CA PRO A 66 -19.27 -3.15 -12.97
C PRO A 66 -17.92 -2.65 -13.54
N LYS A 67 -17.96 -1.98 -14.69
CA LYS A 67 -16.75 -1.39 -15.28
C LYS A 67 -16.10 -0.40 -14.31
N VAL A 68 -14.89 -0.72 -13.87
CA VAL A 68 -14.08 -0.01 -12.87
C VAL A 68 -12.99 0.81 -13.57
N ASP A 69 -12.67 1.99 -13.06
CA ASP A 69 -11.52 2.75 -13.52
C ASP A 69 -10.24 2.27 -12.82
N VAL A 70 -10.30 2.05 -11.50
CA VAL A 70 -9.19 1.53 -10.71
C VAL A 70 -9.73 0.53 -9.68
N LEU A 71 -9.16 -0.66 -9.66
CA LEU A 71 -9.33 -1.64 -8.58
C LEU A 71 -8.25 -1.38 -7.52
N ILE A 72 -8.66 -1.24 -6.25
CA ILE A 72 -7.74 -1.12 -5.11
C ILE A 72 -7.82 -2.42 -4.31
N ASP A 73 -6.70 -3.11 -4.16
CA ASP A 73 -6.62 -4.39 -3.47
C ASP A 73 -5.85 -4.27 -2.14
N PHE A 74 -6.54 -4.56 -1.05
CA PHE A 74 -6.01 -4.78 0.31
C PHE A 74 -6.57 -6.08 0.88
N SER A 75 -6.48 -7.15 0.13
CA SER A 75 -6.93 -8.48 0.50
C SER A 75 -5.80 -9.34 1.10
N GLU A 76 -5.78 -10.60 0.79
CA GLU A 76 -4.70 -11.54 1.09
C GLU A 76 -3.97 -11.91 -0.21
N ALA A 77 -2.69 -12.28 -0.16
CA ALA A 77 -1.86 -12.54 -1.33
C ALA A 77 -2.54 -13.48 -2.35
N LYS A 78 -3.10 -14.59 -1.88
CA LYS A 78 -3.80 -15.55 -2.74
C LYS A 78 -5.03 -14.96 -3.46
N PHE A 79 -5.82 -14.12 -2.79
CA PHE A 79 -6.99 -13.47 -3.40
C PHE A 79 -6.55 -12.32 -4.31
N SER A 80 -5.49 -11.63 -3.94
CA SER A 80 -4.92 -10.53 -4.71
C SER A 80 -4.47 -10.95 -6.11
N LEU A 81 -3.98 -12.18 -6.29
CA LEU A 81 -3.67 -12.72 -7.62
C LEU A 81 -4.93 -12.84 -8.51
N GLN A 82 -6.11 -13.10 -7.92
CA GLN A 82 -7.36 -13.05 -8.67
C GLN A 82 -7.71 -11.62 -9.08
N SER A 83 -7.38 -10.63 -8.23
CA SER A 83 -7.53 -9.20 -8.57
C SER A 83 -6.59 -8.78 -9.71
N VAL A 84 -5.38 -9.32 -9.76
CA VAL A 84 -4.41 -9.13 -10.86
C VAL A 84 -4.98 -9.68 -12.17
N GLU A 85 -5.44 -10.91 -12.17
CA GLU A 85 -6.02 -11.55 -13.35
C GLU A 85 -7.30 -10.84 -13.82
N TYR A 86 -8.18 -10.44 -12.89
CA TYR A 86 -9.36 -9.63 -13.20
C TYR A 86 -8.97 -8.32 -13.88
N ALA A 87 -8.01 -7.59 -13.32
CA ALA A 87 -7.58 -6.30 -13.83
C ALA A 87 -6.99 -6.41 -15.26
N LYS A 88 -6.16 -7.44 -15.51
CA LYS A 88 -5.61 -7.78 -16.81
C LYS A 88 -6.72 -8.06 -17.84
N ASN A 89 -7.68 -8.92 -17.49
CA ASN A 89 -8.76 -9.32 -18.40
C ASN A 89 -9.76 -8.18 -18.70
N HIS A 90 -9.86 -7.17 -17.81
CA HIS A 90 -10.79 -6.05 -17.97
C HIS A 90 -10.12 -4.73 -18.34
N ASN A 91 -8.80 -4.74 -18.59
CA ASN A 91 -7.97 -3.55 -18.86
C ASN A 91 -8.23 -2.45 -17.80
N THR A 92 -8.16 -2.85 -16.53
CA THR A 92 -8.44 -2.00 -15.36
C THR A 92 -7.13 -1.66 -14.65
N ALA A 93 -6.90 -0.39 -14.34
CA ALA A 93 -5.75 -0.01 -13.52
C ALA A 93 -5.85 -0.64 -12.12
N LEU A 94 -4.73 -1.13 -11.58
CA LEU A 94 -4.70 -1.89 -10.34
C LEU A 94 -3.71 -1.30 -9.32
N LEU A 95 -4.20 -0.95 -8.14
CA LEU A 95 -3.38 -0.62 -6.99
C LEU A 95 -3.33 -1.81 -6.03
N LEU A 96 -2.14 -2.36 -5.80
CA LEU A 96 -1.88 -3.47 -4.90
C LEU A 96 -1.27 -2.96 -3.59
N GLY A 97 -2.07 -2.92 -2.52
CA GLY A 97 -1.62 -2.67 -1.14
C GLY A 97 -1.40 -3.96 -0.35
N THR A 98 -1.77 -5.10 -0.90
CA THR A 98 -1.55 -6.43 -0.30
C THR A 98 -0.07 -6.75 -0.24
N THR A 99 0.34 -7.48 0.80
CA THR A 99 1.71 -7.93 1.06
C THR A 99 1.76 -9.44 1.26
N GLY A 100 2.97 -10.01 1.39
CA GLY A 100 3.15 -11.44 1.67
C GLY A 100 3.11 -12.33 0.44
N TYR A 101 3.43 -11.79 -0.73
CA TYR A 101 3.59 -12.55 -1.97
C TYR A 101 4.81 -13.46 -1.93
N GLN A 102 4.69 -14.63 -2.58
CA GLN A 102 5.84 -15.48 -2.90
C GLN A 102 6.57 -14.94 -4.13
N GLU A 103 7.77 -15.42 -4.41
CA GLU A 103 8.56 -14.99 -5.56
C GLU A 103 7.84 -15.25 -6.89
N SER A 104 7.18 -16.39 -7.03
CA SER A 104 6.35 -16.71 -8.20
C SER A 104 5.17 -15.76 -8.41
N ASP A 105 4.60 -15.25 -7.30
CA ASP A 105 3.49 -14.30 -7.35
C ASP A 105 3.98 -12.94 -7.87
N LEU A 106 5.19 -12.54 -7.47
CA LEU A 106 5.80 -11.29 -7.93
C LEU A 106 6.04 -11.29 -9.44
N SER A 107 6.49 -12.41 -10.00
CA SER A 107 6.67 -12.59 -11.45
C SER A 107 5.34 -12.43 -12.20
N SER A 108 4.25 -13.00 -11.66
CA SER A 108 2.91 -12.86 -12.26
C SER A 108 2.38 -11.41 -12.20
N ILE A 109 2.70 -10.69 -11.12
CA ILE A 109 2.34 -9.27 -10.97
C ILE A 109 3.13 -8.42 -11.98
N GLU A 110 4.41 -8.70 -12.15
CA GLU A 110 5.28 -8.01 -13.11
C GLU A 110 4.80 -8.23 -14.55
N GLU A 111 4.53 -9.48 -14.93
CA GLU A 111 3.94 -9.80 -16.25
C GLU A 111 2.61 -9.05 -16.48
N ALA A 112 1.73 -8.99 -15.48
CA ALA A 112 0.46 -8.28 -15.63
C ALA A 112 0.65 -6.78 -15.89
N SER A 113 1.71 -6.17 -15.39
CA SER A 113 2.01 -4.77 -15.59
C SER A 113 2.33 -4.41 -17.06
N GLU A 114 2.69 -5.37 -17.88
CA GLU A 114 2.86 -5.15 -19.33
C GLU A 114 1.52 -4.84 -20.03
N PHE A 115 0.40 -5.28 -19.43
CA PHE A 115 -0.94 -5.16 -19.99
C PHE A 115 -1.80 -4.07 -19.33
N ILE A 116 -1.49 -3.67 -18.10
CA ILE A 116 -2.25 -2.69 -17.32
C ILE A 116 -1.34 -1.73 -16.54
N PRO A 117 -1.80 -0.52 -16.22
CA PRO A 117 -1.13 0.30 -15.21
C PRO A 117 -1.28 -0.39 -13.84
N LEU A 118 -0.16 -0.75 -13.21
CA LEU A 118 -0.12 -1.46 -11.93
C LEU A 118 0.74 -0.71 -10.93
N LEU A 119 0.16 -0.28 -9.79
CA LEU A 119 0.87 0.37 -8.69
C LEU A 119 1.02 -0.61 -7.53
N LYS A 120 2.22 -1.11 -7.30
CA LYS A 120 2.56 -1.97 -6.14
C LYS A 120 2.98 -1.09 -4.97
N ALA A 121 2.15 -1.05 -3.94
CA ALA A 121 2.30 -0.14 -2.81
C ALA A 121 2.12 -0.86 -1.46
N PRO A 122 3.13 -1.58 -0.95
CA PRO A 122 3.09 -2.25 0.36
C PRO A 122 2.84 -1.25 1.50
N ASN A 123 3.14 0.01 1.28
CA ASN A 123 2.75 1.13 2.13
C ASN A 123 2.29 2.30 1.25
N THR A 124 1.04 2.73 1.42
CA THR A 124 0.45 3.82 0.65
C THR A 124 0.61 5.20 1.30
N SER A 125 1.41 5.32 2.37
CA SER A 125 1.69 6.62 2.99
C SER A 125 2.51 7.52 2.06
N VAL A 126 1.97 8.69 1.76
CA VAL A 126 2.68 9.76 1.06
C VAL A 126 3.98 10.15 1.78
N GLY A 127 3.96 10.16 3.13
CA GLY A 127 5.13 10.49 3.93
C GLY A 127 6.26 9.48 3.80
N ILE A 128 5.95 8.18 3.70
CA ILE A 128 6.95 7.13 3.43
C ILE A 128 7.51 7.26 2.01
N ALA A 129 6.67 7.54 1.01
CA ALA A 129 7.12 7.76 -0.37
C ALA A 129 8.05 9.00 -0.45
N TYR A 130 7.68 10.09 0.26
CA TYR A 130 8.51 11.28 0.35
C TYR A 130 9.86 10.99 1.03
N LEU A 131 9.86 10.22 2.12
CA LEU A 131 11.09 9.81 2.81
C LEU A 131 12.02 9.00 1.90
N LYS A 132 11.48 8.07 1.11
CA LYS A 132 12.23 7.34 0.08
C LYS A 132 12.82 8.30 -0.97
N LYS A 133 12.04 9.29 -1.42
CA LYS A 133 12.52 10.29 -2.40
C LYS A 133 13.67 11.14 -1.86
N VAL A 134 13.62 11.53 -0.57
CA VAL A 134 14.73 12.26 0.08
C VAL A 134 16.01 11.43 0.09
N ILE A 135 15.90 10.13 0.41
CA ILE A 135 17.03 9.20 0.38
C ILE A 135 17.57 9.04 -1.04
N ASP A 136 16.70 8.91 -2.02
CA ASP A 136 17.06 8.74 -3.42
C ASP A 136 17.90 9.93 -3.92
N LEU A 137 17.48 11.16 -3.58
CA LEU A 137 18.20 12.40 -3.91
C LEU A 137 19.57 12.52 -3.23
N THR A 138 19.80 11.80 -2.15
CA THR A 138 21.05 11.84 -1.37
C THR A 138 21.82 10.53 -1.43
N SER A 139 21.46 9.62 -2.31
CA SER A 139 21.99 8.24 -2.37
C SER A 139 23.51 8.19 -2.52
N ASP A 140 24.09 9.08 -3.32
CA ASP A 140 25.54 9.14 -3.56
C ASP A 140 26.36 9.41 -2.28
N SER A 141 25.77 10.09 -1.29
CA SER A 141 26.42 10.43 -0.02
C SER A 141 26.16 9.42 1.10
N LEU A 142 25.30 8.43 0.91
CA LEU A 142 24.97 7.46 1.96
C LEU A 142 26.17 6.60 2.39
N SER A 143 27.13 6.37 1.50
CA SER A 143 28.37 5.65 1.79
C SER A 143 29.30 6.36 2.78
N TYR A 144 29.05 7.65 3.06
CA TYR A 144 29.76 8.41 4.08
C TYR A 144 29.45 7.91 5.51
N PHE A 145 28.32 7.27 5.71
CA PHE A 145 27.89 6.76 7.02
C PHE A 145 28.22 5.27 7.16
N ASP A 146 28.97 4.91 8.19
CA ASP A 146 29.38 3.53 8.46
C ASP A 146 28.20 2.66 8.89
N ASN A 147 27.21 3.27 9.60
CA ASN A 147 26.07 2.57 10.15
C ASN A 147 24.76 3.06 9.55
N LEU A 148 24.00 2.13 9.02
CA LEU A 148 22.61 2.32 8.62
C LEU A 148 21.71 1.40 9.43
N GLN A 149 20.67 1.98 10.03
CA GLN A 149 19.73 1.27 10.87
C GLN A 149 18.31 1.76 10.58
N ILE A 150 17.36 0.87 10.71
CA ILE A 150 15.94 1.20 10.73
C ILE A 150 15.40 0.92 12.12
N SER A 151 14.66 1.87 12.70
CA SER A 151 13.91 1.68 13.93
C SER A 151 12.42 1.84 13.61
N GLU A 152 11.58 0.93 14.10
CA GLU A 152 10.15 1.00 13.92
C GLU A 152 9.38 0.81 15.23
N LYS A 153 8.24 1.51 15.35
CA LYS A 153 7.32 1.35 16.48
C LYS A 153 5.90 1.20 15.99
N HIS A 154 5.20 0.19 16.50
CA HIS A 154 3.78 -0.08 16.20
C HIS A 154 3.01 -0.49 17.45
N HIS A 155 1.69 -0.53 17.33
CA HIS A 155 0.81 -1.01 18.38
C HIS A 155 1.09 -2.47 18.79
N LYS A 156 0.72 -2.83 20.02
CA LYS A 156 1.02 -4.15 20.61
C LYS A 156 0.45 -5.34 19.83
N GLU A 157 -0.67 -5.15 19.13
CA GLU A 157 -1.37 -6.22 18.40
C GLU A 157 -0.80 -6.50 16.99
N LYS A 158 0.20 -5.73 16.53
CA LYS A 158 0.82 -5.95 15.23
C LYS A 158 1.68 -7.23 15.25
N LYS A 159 1.30 -8.21 14.42
CA LYS A 159 1.89 -9.56 14.44
C LYS A 159 3.21 -9.67 13.68
N ASP A 160 3.32 -8.97 12.54
CA ASP A 160 4.52 -9.00 11.70
C ASP A 160 5.68 -8.24 12.38
N LEU A 161 6.85 -8.87 12.40
CA LEU A 161 8.07 -8.36 13.03
C LEU A 161 9.29 -8.82 12.20
N PRO A 162 10.01 -7.92 11.52
CA PRO A 162 9.73 -6.50 11.31
C PRO A 162 8.45 -6.25 10.48
N SER A 163 8.00 -4.97 10.44
CA SER A 163 6.87 -4.59 9.60
C SER A 163 7.22 -4.64 8.11
N GLY A 164 6.21 -4.88 7.26
CA GLY A 164 6.41 -4.84 5.81
C GLY A 164 6.99 -3.51 5.31
N THR A 165 6.66 -2.38 5.96
CA THR A 165 7.26 -1.07 5.65
C THR A 165 8.74 -1.02 5.97
N SER A 166 9.16 -1.59 7.09
CA SER A 166 10.59 -1.60 7.47
C SER A 166 11.40 -2.50 6.55
N LEU A 167 10.85 -3.64 6.15
CA LEU A 167 11.48 -4.52 5.15
C LEU A 167 11.59 -3.81 3.78
N ASP A 168 10.54 -3.12 3.35
CA ASP A 168 10.53 -2.35 2.11
C ASP A 168 11.53 -1.19 2.13
N LEU A 169 11.68 -0.50 3.27
CA LEU A 169 12.71 0.53 3.45
C LEU A 169 14.13 -0.05 3.47
N ALA A 170 14.33 -1.21 4.10
CA ALA A 170 15.64 -1.87 4.13
C ALA A 170 16.06 -2.33 2.71
N ASN A 171 15.16 -2.94 1.96
CA ASN A 171 15.41 -3.31 0.57
C ASN A 171 15.73 -2.08 -0.29
N PHE A 172 14.93 -1.02 -0.15
CA PHE A 172 15.14 0.24 -0.87
C PHE A 172 16.52 0.85 -0.61
N LEU A 173 16.99 0.83 0.64
CA LEU A 173 18.32 1.30 1.01
C LEU A 173 19.41 0.37 0.48
N SER A 174 19.23 -0.95 0.57
CA SER A 174 20.21 -1.94 0.11
C SER A 174 20.45 -1.89 -1.41
N GLU A 175 19.47 -1.52 -2.20
CA GLU A 175 19.61 -1.30 -3.65
C GLU A 175 20.50 -0.08 -3.99
N ARG A 176 20.67 0.85 -3.06
CA ARG A 176 21.38 2.13 -3.26
C ARG A 176 22.76 2.20 -2.64
N ILE A 177 23.10 1.22 -1.83
CA ILE A 177 24.37 1.19 -1.09
C ILE A 177 24.95 -0.21 -1.18
N VAL A 178 26.17 -0.29 -1.69
CA VAL A 178 26.94 -1.54 -1.63
C VAL A 178 27.45 -1.72 -0.21
N ARG A 179 26.92 -2.72 0.50
CA ARG A 179 27.35 -3.07 1.87
C ARG A 179 27.52 -4.57 2.02
N GLU A 180 28.48 -4.96 2.84
CA GLU A 180 28.71 -6.38 3.18
C GLU A 180 27.69 -6.89 4.21
N SER A 181 27.17 -6.01 5.07
CA SER A 181 26.24 -6.38 6.14
C SER A 181 24.80 -5.93 5.84
N PRO A 182 23.81 -6.74 6.20
CA PRO A 182 22.40 -6.35 6.08
C PRO A 182 22.08 -5.15 6.99
N ILE A 183 21.06 -4.37 6.58
CA ILE A 183 20.58 -3.24 7.39
C ILE A 183 19.87 -3.77 8.64
N ASN A 184 20.34 -3.32 9.80
CA ASN A 184 19.72 -3.68 11.07
C ASN A 184 18.33 -3.05 11.21
N ILE A 185 17.33 -3.84 11.62
CA ILE A 185 15.97 -3.37 11.88
C ILE A 185 15.61 -3.62 13.34
N GLU A 186 15.45 -2.55 14.11
CA GLU A 186 14.94 -2.62 15.48
C GLU A 186 13.45 -2.37 15.50
N SER A 187 12.71 -3.31 16.08
CA SER A 187 11.25 -3.27 16.11
C SER A 187 10.73 -3.21 17.54
N GLU A 188 9.87 -2.23 17.82
CA GLU A 188 9.20 -2.05 19.11
C GLU A 188 7.67 -2.19 18.94
N ARG A 189 7.02 -2.86 19.89
CA ARG A 189 5.57 -3.00 19.99
C ARG A 189 5.08 -2.37 21.28
N THR A 190 4.50 -1.16 21.16
CA THR A 190 4.14 -0.36 22.31
C THR A 190 2.88 0.48 22.07
N GLY A 191 2.06 0.66 23.08
CA GLY A 191 0.88 1.52 23.02
C GLY A 191 -0.11 1.17 21.89
N ASP A 192 -0.70 2.22 21.28
CA ASP A 192 -1.66 2.15 20.16
C ASP A 192 -1.18 3.02 18.98
N LEU A 193 0.11 2.90 18.64
CA LEU A 193 0.72 3.67 17.56
C LEU A 193 0.28 3.15 16.20
N ALA A 194 -0.13 4.04 15.29
CA ALA A 194 -0.47 3.69 13.92
C ALA A 194 0.76 3.21 13.13
N GLY A 195 1.94 3.73 13.45
CA GLY A 195 3.24 3.34 12.93
C GLY A 195 4.24 4.50 12.93
N GLU A 196 5.45 4.23 13.37
CA GLU A 196 6.57 5.16 13.29
C GLU A 196 7.75 4.41 12.68
N HIS A 197 8.43 5.03 11.72
CA HIS A 197 9.60 4.46 11.05
C HIS A 197 10.68 5.51 11.04
N LYS A 198 11.88 5.13 11.40
CA LYS A 198 13.04 5.99 11.46
C LYS A 198 14.20 5.33 10.72
N ILE A 199 14.83 6.06 9.82
CA ILE A 199 16.08 5.68 9.19
C ILE A 199 17.18 6.45 9.90
N ILE A 200 18.20 5.76 10.33
CA ILE A 200 19.32 6.29 11.10
C ILE A 200 20.58 6.06 10.30
N LEU A 201 21.27 7.15 10.01
CA LEU A 201 22.56 7.18 9.35
C LEU A 201 23.58 7.70 10.37
N SER A 202 24.66 7.00 10.64
CA SER A 202 25.65 7.45 11.62
C SER A 202 27.07 6.97 11.32
N ASN A 203 28.04 7.72 11.82
CA ASN A 203 29.45 7.36 11.99
C ASN A 203 29.89 7.78 13.40
N ASP A 204 31.20 7.74 13.69
CA ASP A 204 31.72 8.07 15.00
C ASP A 204 31.57 9.57 15.36
N LEU A 205 31.29 10.44 14.39
CA LEU A 205 31.30 11.90 14.57
C LEU A 205 29.90 12.49 14.56
N GLU A 206 28.93 11.87 13.83
CA GLU A 206 27.61 12.45 13.66
C GLU A 206 26.52 11.39 13.38
N ARG A 207 25.29 11.80 13.55
CA ARG A 207 24.09 10.98 13.33
C ARG A 207 23.00 11.81 12.68
N ILE A 208 22.41 11.27 11.64
CA ILE A 208 21.20 11.81 10.99
C ILE A 208 20.04 10.86 11.22
N GLU A 209 18.87 11.39 11.54
CA GLU A 209 17.64 10.64 11.68
C GLU A 209 16.57 11.21 10.74
N LEU A 210 16.04 10.36 9.87
CA LEU A 210 14.88 10.66 9.03
C LEU A 210 13.69 9.89 9.58
N SER A 211 12.68 10.59 10.08
CA SER A 211 11.55 9.98 10.77
C SER A 211 10.22 10.27 10.08
N HIS A 212 9.40 9.23 9.98
CA HIS A 212 7.99 9.31 9.59
C HIS A 212 7.13 8.75 10.71
N LYS A 213 6.11 9.50 11.13
CA LYS A 213 5.13 9.07 12.13
C LYS A 213 3.72 9.20 11.57
N ALA A 214 3.01 8.08 11.52
CA ALA A 214 1.58 8.05 11.24
C ALA A 214 0.80 8.50 12.48
N LEU A 215 0.11 9.63 12.41
CA LEU A 215 -0.74 10.13 13.49
C LEU A 215 -2.11 9.46 13.50
N ASP A 216 -2.58 9.03 12.32
CA ASP A 216 -3.84 8.35 12.12
C ASP A 216 -3.75 7.38 10.92
N ARG A 217 -4.44 6.25 10.99
CA ARG A 217 -4.41 5.23 9.92
C ARG A 217 -5.08 5.68 8.62
N SER A 218 -5.90 6.73 8.64
CA SER A 218 -6.53 7.28 7.43
C SER A 218 -5.52 7.79 6.40
N ILE A 219 -4.26 8.05 6.80
CA ILE A 219 -3.19 8.42 5.85
C ILE A 219 -3.01 7.37 4.76
N TYR A 220 -3.14 6.08 5.10
CA TYR A 220 -2.98 4.99 4.14
C TYR A 220 -4.12 4.97 3.13
N ALA A 221 -5.37 5.16 3.58
CA ALA A 221 -6.52 5.24 2.68
C ALA A 221 -6.43 6.47 1.76
N LYS A 222 -6.08 7.64 2.31
CA LYS A 222 -5.86 8.87 1.52
C LYS A 222 -4.75 8.69 0.49
N GLY A 223 -3.62 8.10 0.89
CA GLY A 223 -2.51 7.84 -0.02
C GLY A 223 -2.88 6.85 -1.12
N ALA A 224 -3.64 5.80 -0.81
CA ALA A 224 -4.15 4.87 -1.83
C ALA A 224 -5.08 5.57 -2.84
N LEU A 225 -5.92 6.52 -2.41
CA LEU A 225 -6.76 7.31 -3.31
C LEU A 225 -5.94 8.26 -4.20
N ILE A 226 -4.89 8.87 -3.65
CA ILE A 226 -3.92 9.68 -4.42
C ILE A 226 -3.25 8.79 -5.48
N GLY A 227 -2.76 7.61 -5.08
CA GLY A 227 -2.16 6.63 -5.98
C GLY A 227 -3.13 6.18 -7.08
N ALA A 228 -4.36 5.86 -6.74
CA ALA A 228 -5.39 5.46 -7.70
C ALA A 228 -5.70 6.58 -8.72
N LYS A 229 -5.81 7.82 -8.25
CA LYS A 229 -6.06 8.98 -9.13
C LYS A 229 -4.91 9.20 -10.11
N TRP A 230 -3.67 9.09 -9.62
CA TRP A 230 -2.46 9.22 -10.43
C TRP A 230 -2.35 8.07 -11.46
N LEU A 231 -2.58 6.83 -11.03
CA LEU A 231 -2.44 5.62 -11.83
C LEU A 231 -3.38 5.58 -13.04
N LYS A 232 -4.60 6.13 -12.89
CA LYS A 232 -5.61 6.13 -13.97
C LYS A 232 -5.13 6.71 -15.30
N SER A 233 -4.20 7.66 -15.25
CA SER A 233 -3.67 8.35 -16.43
C SER A 233 -2.34 7.80 -16.93
N LYS A 234 -1.84 6.72 -16.32
CA LYS A 234 -0.53 6.16 -16.68
C LYS A 234 -0.65 5.09 -17.77
N PRO A 235 0.38 4.95 -18.61
CA PRO A 235 0.48 3.80 -19.51
C PRO A 235 0.65 2.50 -18.73
N ASN A 236 0.57 1.37 -19.41
CA ASN A 236 0.89 0.08 -18.81
C ASN A 236 2.30 0.11 -18.25
N GLY A 237 2.51 -0.53 -17.12
CA GLY A 237 3.79 -0.57 -16.43
C GLY A 237 3.63 -0.82 -14.94
N LEU A 238 4.73 -1.21 -14.31
CA LEU A 238 4.82 -1.41 -12.87
C LEU A 238 5.32 -0.12 -12.20
N TYR A 239 4.56 0.37 -11.25
CA TYR A 239 4.80 1.62 -10.54
C TYR A 239 4.87 1.39 -9.03
N SER A 240 5.51 2.33 -8.35
CA SER A 240 5.58 2.45 -6.89
C SER A 240 4.96 3.77 -6.42
N MET A 241 4.75 3.92 -5.12
CA MET A 241 4.31 5.21 -4.54
C MET A 241 5.32 6.34 -4.76
N SER A 242 6.61 6.03 -4.94
CA SER A 242 7.65 7.03 -5.19
C SER A 242 7.52 7.68 -6.57
N ASP A 243 6.97 6.95 -7.55
CA ASP A 243 6.78 7.45 -8.92
C ASP A 243 5.71 8.54 -9.02
N ILE A 244 4.85 8.65 -8.00
CA ILE A 244 3.83 9.70 -7.93
C ILE A 244 4.47 11.09 -7.78
N TYR A 245 5.67 11.15 -7.21
CA TYR A 245 6.39 12.38 -6.86
C TYR A 245 7.67 12.60 -7.68
N SER A 246 7.79 11.86 -8.79
CA SER A 246 8.93 11.94 -9.73
C SER A 246 8.70 13.01 -10.78
#